data_47bae4374bfc0fdafb9b884eea0da286
#
_entry.id   47bae4374bfc0fdafb9b884eea0da286
#
_cell.length_a   1.000
_cell.length_b   1.000
_cell.length_c   1.000
_cell.angle_alpha   90.00
_cell.angle_beta   90.00
_cell.angle_gamma   90.00
#
_symmetry.space_group_name_H-M   'P 1'
#
loop_
_entity.id
_entity.type
_entity.pdbx_description
1 polymer ?
#
loop_
_entity_poly.entity_id
_entity_poly.type
_entity_poly.pdbx_seq_one_letter_code
_entity_poly.pdbx_strand_id
1 'polypeptide(L)'
;MIYGLNNFAKSLEDMDFFHIFAAVKKIFTINQIKNCMKTKLIHYLATAAMMLLATIIGTGCASYSDNPANASNKLTDAEKAELLERAYVYALPLMLMDATYLHMTNVVEPVGQQQAPPNRLIHARVLANANTKEVVTPNVDTNYTQVMMDLSGDALVLRLPHTDRFCLAQILDAWSNCIAAPVTTDIEGDYGYYCFTGPNFKGEVPANMTHIASPTDHVWMLLRTVCKGKDDLPNVHAIQDEMRTYMLNDYLTTGAEYTGKGTHNPDYDFKAPVDYIMTMPMDKFFARANELMLTNPPAKEDAKWLADLKRINVGPGLKFDASIFGSEAEQLWTNLVTNIIAITTPRSQQFVKPNGSWQFYGEPIAEFGTEYYYRALIAVAALAANPVSVAVYPRANVDSEGKHLNGNHRYCLHIDADNWPDTNPFGFWSVTLYGEDNFLYDNEQNRYNITDRDNWKRNDDGSLDIYVSHEADTEHPDNWLPAPADDFHLIFRIYNPVARIAHNEWTMPIITRLD
;
A
#
# COMPACT_ATOMS: atom_id res chain seq x y z
N MET A 1 35.57 -8.49 17.22
CA MET A 1 34.13 -8.52 16.91
C MET A 1 33.39 -7.30 17.48
N ILE A 2 33.71 -6.77 18.65
CA ILE A 2 33.06 -5.60 19.27
C ILE A 2 33.42 -4.28 18.57
N TYR A 3 34.59 -4.14 17.99
CA TYR A 3 35.02 -2.94 17.24
C TYR A 3 34.29 -2.76 15.88
N GLY A 4 33.76 -3.83 15.29
CA GLY A 4 33.01 -3.77 14.06
C GLY A 4 31.54 -3.35 14.26
N LEU A 5 30.98 -3.67 15.42
CA LEU A 5 29.57 -3.34 15.74
C LEU A 5 29.37 -1.86 16.08
N ASN A 6 30.37 -1.22 16.74
CA ASN A 6 30.30 0.21 17.07
C ASN A 6 30.45 1.12 15.82
N ASN A 7 31.23 0.69 14.83
CA ASN A 7 31.33 1.43 13.57
C ASN A 7 30.10 1.23 12.67
N PHE A 8 29.42 0.09 12.80
CA PHE A 8 28.17 -0.20 12.09
C PHE A 8 26.99 0.58 12.71
N ALA A 9 26.91 0.66 14.04
CA ALA A 9 25.90 1.46 14.73
C ALA A 9 26.04 2.96 14.42
N LYS A 10 27.26 3.48 14.38
CA LYS A 10 27.51 4.89 14.05
C LYS A 10 27.24 5.24 12.57
N SER A 11 27.35 4.25 11.67
CA SER A 11 26.96 4.37 10.27
C SER A 11 25.44 4.34 10.08
N LEU A 12 24.68 3.76 11.01
CA LEU A 12 23.22 3.72 10.98
C LEU A 12 22.56 5.02 11.50
N GLU A 13 23.25 5.76 12.37
CA GLU A 13 22.78 7.06 12.89
C GLU A 13 22.79 8.18 11.82
N ASP A 14 23.61 8.03 10.77
CA ASP A 14 23.75 9.01 9.67
C ASP A 14 23.02 8.58 8.38
N MET A 15 22.31 7.44 8.40
CA MET A 15 21.63 6.90 7.22
C MET A 15 20.13 7.13 7.30
N ASP A 16 19.57 7.73 6.25
CA ASP A 16 18.12 7.81 6.01
C ASP A 16 17.45 6.43 6.11
N PHE A 17 16.22 6.38 6.61
CA PHE A 17 15.43 5.16 6.83
C PHE A 17 15.43 4.19 5.63
N PHE A 18 15.49 4.70 4.40
CA PHE A 18 15.58 3.90 3.16
C PHE A 18 16.90 3.16 3.00
N HIS A 19 18.00 3.72 3.46
CA HIS A 19 19.30 3.04 3.49
C HIS A 19 19.34 1.96 4.57
N ILE A 20 18.62 2.16 5.68
CA ILE A 20 18.42 1.13 6.71
C ILE A 20 17.57 -0.02 6.14
N PHE A 21 16.53 0.28 5.35
CA PHE A 21 15.68 -0.72 4.73
C PHE A 21 16.44 -1.58 3.69
N ALA A 22 17.30 -0.97 2.88
CA ALA A 22 18.18 -1.67 1.95
C ALA A 22 19.24 -2.51 2.68
N ALA A 23 19.84 -1.98 3.77
CA ALA A 23 20.79 -2.71 4.60
C ALA A 23 20.15 -3.87 5.35
N VAL A 24 18.94 -3.71 5.87
CA VAL A 24 18.15 -4.78 6.52
C VAL A 24 17.79 -5.86 5.50
N LYS A 25 17.43 -5.49 4.27
CA LYS A 25 17.16 -6.45 3.19
C LYS A 25 18.40 -7.27 2.83
N LYS A 26 19.58 -6.65 2.80
CA LYS A 26 20.87 -7.32 2.55
C LYS A 26 21.24 -8.29 3.69
N ILE A 27 20.93 -7.94 4.94
CA ILE A 27 21.11 -8.81 6.12
C ILE A 27 20.11 -9.98 6.08
N PHE A 28 18.87 -9.76 5.57
CA PHE A 28 17.84 -10.79 5.46
C PHE A 28 18.22 -11.86 4.43
N THR A 29 18.79 -11.48 3.29
CA THR A 29 19.24 -12.42 2.25
C THR A 29 20.40 -13.30 2.77
N ILE A 30 21.33 -12.72 3.53
CA ILE A 30 22.44 -13.45 4.16
C ILE A 30 21.96 -14.35 5.29
N ASN A 31 20.93 -13.95 6.05
CA ASN A 31 20.38 -14.75 7.14
C ASN A 31 19.48 -15.90 6.66
N GLN A 32 18.79 -15.79 5.53
CA GLN A 32 18.04 -16.92 4.96
C GLN A 32 18.95 -18.08 4.56
N ILE A 33 20.12 -17.82 3.99
CA ILE A 33 21.10 -18.84 3.63
C ILE A 33 21.68 -19.50 4.90
N LYS A 34 21.95 -18.73 5.95
CA LYS A 34 22.45 -19.25 7.24
C LYS A 34 21.36 -19.99 8.04
N ASN A 35 20.09 -19.58 7.95
CA ASN A 35 18.98 -20.23 8.64
C ASN A 35 18.57 -21.56 8.00
N CYS A 36 18.68 -21.72 6.68
CA CYS A 36 18.41 -23.00 6.02
C CYS A 36 19.37 -24.12 6.50
N MET A 37 20.60 -23.79 6.87
CA MET A 37 21.55 -24.74 7.46
C MET A 37 21.35 -24.95 8.97
N LYS A 38 20.84 -23.96 9.71
CA LYS A 38 20.54 -24.07 11.15
C LYS A 38 19.21 -24.77 11.42
N THR A 39 18.20 -24.58 10.57
CA THR A 39 16.87 -25.17 10.75
C THR A 39 16.90 -26.70 10.69
N LYS A 40 17.75 -27.29 9.87
CA LYS A 40 17.95 -28.76 9.85
C LYS A 40 18.57 -29.29 11.14
N LEU A 41 19.49 -28.56 11.76
CA LEU A 41 20.13 -28.96 13.01
C LEU A 41 19.17 -28.78 14.21
N ILE A 42 18.35 -27.73 14.21
CA ILE A 42 17.34 -27.46 15.26
C ILE A 42 16.20 -28.48 15.20
N HIS A 43 15.76 -28.93 14.00
CA HIS A 43 14.77 -29.99 13.88
C HIS A 43 15.27 -31.34 14.43
N TYR A 44 16.54 -31.69 14.23
CA TYR A 44 17.14 -32.89 14.82
C TYR A 44 17.25 -32.81 16.34
N LEU A 45 17.55 -31.64 16.90
CA LEU A 45 17.65 -31.44 18.35
C LEU A 45 16.27 -31.36 19.03
N ALA A 46 15.25 -30.77 18.37
CA ALA A 46 13.88 -30.71 18.88
C ALA A 46 13.21 -32.10 18.89
N THR A 47 13.46 -32.96 17.87
CA THR A 47 12.94 -34.33 17.84
C THR A 47 13.58 -35.19 18.92
N ALA A 48 14.86 -35.01 19.21
CA ALA A 48 15.56 -35.71 20.29
C ALA A 48 15.04 -35.25 21.68
N ALA A 49 14.75 -33.99 21.88
CA ALA A 49 14.21 -33.46 23.13
C ALA A 49 12.76 -33.92 23.39
N MET A 50 11.93 -34.02 22.34
CA MET A 50 10.54 -34.53 22.48
C MET A 50 10.50 -36.03 22.80
N MET A 51 11.48 -36.85 22.35
CA MET A 51 11.57 -38.23 22.72
C MET A 51 12.07 -38.46 24.17
N LEU A 52 12.81 -37.48 24.75
CA LEU A 52 13.23 -37.56 26.15
C LEU A 52 12.14 -37.08 27.14
N LEU A 53 11.21 -36.22 26.74
CA LEU A 53 10.09 -35.76 27.57
C LEU A 53 8.95 -36.79 27.68
N ALA A 54 8.83 -37.70 26.72
CA ALA A 54 7.79 -38.73 26.72
C ALA A 54 8.05 -39.87 27.73
N THR A 55 9.24 -39.95 28.35
CA THR A 55 9.62 -41.01 29.31
C THR A 55 9.49 -40.56 30.79
N ILE A 56 9.06 -39.32 31.08
CA ILE A 56 8.98 -38.77 32.46
C ILE A 56 7.53 -38.56 32.93
N ILE A 57 6.52 -38.79 32.09
CA ILE A 57 5.10 -38.68 32.49
C ILE A 57 4.49 -40.08 32.69
N GLY A 58 4.93 -40.71 33.73
CA GLY A 58 4.29 -41.89 34.28
C GLY A 58 4.40 -41.87 35.80
N THR A 59 3.25 -41.74 36.46
CA THR A 59 2.94 -41.82 37.89
C THR A 59 2.88 -40.52 38.65
N GLY A 60 1.65 -40.13 38.96
CA GLY A 60 1.31 -39.10 39.92
C GLY A 60 -0.19 -38.77 39.93
N CYS A 61 -1.03 -39.68 40.48
CA CYS A 61 -2.39 -39.34 40.89
C CYS A 61 -2.29 -38.35 42.04
N ALA A 62 -2.69 -37.11 41.83
CA ALA A 62 -2.99 -36.15 42.88
C ALA A 62 -4.39 -35.58 42.67
N SER A 63 -5.16 -35.70 43.71
CA SER A 63 -6.58 -35.35 43.92
C SER A 63 -6.92 -33.92 43.46
N TYR A 64 -7.94 -33.82 42.63
CA TYR A 64 -8.62 -32.58 42.22
C TYR A 64 -9.45 -32.09 43.43
N SER A 65 -9.13 -30.94 43.96
CA SER A 65 -10.02 -30.18 44.83
C SER A 65 -10.54 -28.97 44.05
N ASP A 66 -11.81 -29.04 43.68
CA ASP A 66 -12.56 -27.94 43.10
C ASP A 66 -12.65 -26.79 44.09
N ASN A 67 -12.07 -25.62 43.73
CA ASN A 67 -12.46 -24.35 44.28
C ASN A 67 -12.47 -23.29 43.18
N PRO A 68 -13.61 -23.02 42.53
CA PRO A 68 -13.71 -22.02 41.48
C PRO A 68 -14.06 -20.65 42.06
N ALA A 69 -13.14 -20.02 42.78
CA ALA A 69 -13.30 -18.61 43.14
C ALA A 69 -11.92 -17.97 43.35
N ASN A 70 -11.52 -17.13 42.39
CA ASN A 70 -10.32 -16.29 42.29
C ASN A 70 -9.20 -16.77 41.34
N ALA A 71 -9.53 -17.08 40.13
CA ALA A 71 -8.58 -16.89 39.05
C ALA A 71 -8.45 -15.36 38.82
N SER A 72 -7.36 -14.76 39.25
CA SER A 72 -7.07 -13.37 38.96
C SER A 72 -7.05 -13.17 37.42
N ASN A 73 -7.89 -12.28 36.93
CA ASN A 73 -8.06 -11.88 35.53
C ASN A 73 -6.81 -11.11 34.99
N LYS A 74 -5.65 -11.36 35.58
CA LYS A 74 -4.39 -10.66 35.25
C LYS A 74 -3.72 -11.33 34.07
N LEU A 75 -3.54 -10.56 32.97
CA LEU A 75 -2.82 -10.99 31.79
C LEU A 75 -1.39 -11.40 32.14
N THR A 76 -0.94 -12.52 31.62
CA THR A 76 0.48 -12.90 31.59
C THR A 76 1.25 -11.96 30.65
N ASP A 77 2.57 -11.87 30.81
CA ASP A 77 3.39 -11.03 29.93
C ASP A 77 3.38 -11.52 28.47
N ALA A 78 3.27 -12.82 28.26
CA ALA A 78 3.09 -13.40 26.92
C ALA A 78 1.74 -12.98 26.28
N GLU A 79 0.64 -13.02 27.03
CA GLU A 79 -0.67 -12.56 26.55
C GLU A 79 -0.67 -11.06 26.25
N LYS A 80 0.02 -10.25 27.07
CA LYS A 80 0.16 -8.81 26.81
C LYS A 80 0.94 -8.54 25.52
N ALA A 81 2.06 -9.24 25.31
CA ALA A 81 2.87 -9.10 24.10
C ALA A 81 2.09 -9.48 22.84
N GLU A 82 1.33 -10.60 22.89
CA GLU A 82 0.47 -11.02 21.78
C GLU A 82 -0.64 -10.00 21.50
N LEU A 83 -1.32 -9.51 22.55
CA LEU A 83 -2.36 -8.51 22.39
C LEU A 83 -1.81 -7.19 21.87
N LEU A 84 -0.60 -6.79 22.27
CA LEU A 84 0.06 -5.59 21.79
C LEU A 84 0.40 -5.70 20.29
N GLU A 85 0.95 -6.85 19.84
CA GLU A 85 1.17 -7.11 18.42
C GLU A 85 -0.13 -7.01 17.63
N ARG A 86 -1.18 -7.69 18.09
CA ARG A 86 -2.50 -7.68 17.44
C ARG A 86 -3.10 -6.27 17.41
N ALA A 87 -2.94 -5.49 18.47
CA ALA A 87 -3.42 -4.11 18.56
C ALA A 87 -2.66 -3.19 17.58
N TYR A 88 -1.34 -3.33 17.51
CA TYR A 88 -0.53 -2.55 16.59
C TYR A 88 -0.87 -2.85 15.14
N VAL A 89 -0.90 -4.12 14.75
CA VAL A 89 -1.28 -4.57 13.41
C VAL A 89 -2.68 -4.06 13.02
N TYR A 90 -3.63 -4.11 13.97
CA TYR A 90 -5.00 -3.66 13.73
C TYR A 90 -5.09 -2.14 13.51
N ALA A 91 -4.44 -1.35 14.36
CA ALA A 91 -4.54 0.11 14.34
C ALA A 91 -3.62 0.78 13.29
N LEU A 92 -2.55 0.10 12.85
CA LEU A 92 -1.53 0.68 11.98
C LEU A 92 -2.09 1.26 10.66
N PRO A 93 -3.00 0.60 9.93
CA PRO A 93 -3.60 1.19 8.72
C PRO A 93 -4.36 2.48 9.03
N LEU A 94 -5.15 2.53 10.09
CA LEU A 94 -5.88 3.73 10.53
C LEU A 94 -4.92 4.88 10.85
N MET A 95 -3.83 4.59 11.55
CA MET A 95 -2.81 5.58 11.92
C MET A 95 -2.04 6.11 10.71
N LEU A 96 -1.72 5.25 9.73
CA LEU A 96 -1.07 5.67 8.49
C LEU A 96 -1.99 6.52 7.62
N MET A 97 -3.28 6.18 7.55
CA MET A 97 -4.29 6.99 6.86
C MET A 97 -4.48 8.35 7.55
N ASP A 98 -4.51 8.40 8.89
CA ASP A 98 -4.59 9.66 9.65
C ASP A 98 -3.34 10.54 9.42
N ALA A 99 -2.14 9.95 9.50
CA ALA A 99 -0.91 10.70 9.21
C ALA A 99 -0.88 11.22 7.77
N THR A 100 -1.34 10.42 6.80
CA THR A 100 -1.47 10.85 5.40
C THR A 100 -2.47 12.00 5.28
N TYR A 101 -3.64 11.89 5.93
CA TYR A 101 -4.63 12.96 5.98
C TYR A 101 -4.04 14.25 6.58
N LEU A 102 -3.40 14.17 7.74
CA LEU A 102 -2.78 15.31 8.41
C LEU A 102 -1.71 15.97 7.52
N HIS A 103 -0.83 15.17 6.89
CA HIS A 103 0.21 15.68 5.99
C HIS A 103 -0.37 16.39 4.77
N MET A 104 -1.35 15.77 4.11
CA MET A 104 -1.91 16.29 2.87
C MET A 104 -2.84 17.49 3.08
N THR A 105 -3.43 17.64 4.29
CA THR A 105 -4.37 18.74 4.58
C THR A 105 -3.77 19.87 5.41
N ASN A 106 -2.48 19.77 5.80
CA ASN A 106 -1.81 20.76 6.66
C ASN A 106 -1.47 22.08 5.93
N VAL A 107 -2.42 22.63 5.20
CA VAL A 107 -2.25 23.87 4.42
C VAL A 107 -3.49 24.74 4.47
N VAL A 108 -3.32 26.05 4.38
CA VAL A 108 -4.43 27.03 4.35
C VAL A 108 -5.10 27.06 2.97
N GLU A 109 -4.33 26.95 1.91
CA GLU A 109 -4.76 26.90 0.50
C GLU A 109 -4.02 25.75 -0.21
N PRO A 110 -4.47 25.25 -1.35
CA PRO A 110 -3.76 24.23 -2.09
C PRO A 110 -2.32 24.63 -2.43
N VAL A 111 -1.37 23.71 -2.18
CA VAL A 111 0.07 23.91 -2.39
C VAL A 111 0.68 22.74 -3.16
N GLY A 112 1.51 23.05 -4.17
CA GLY A 112 2.19 22.03 -4.96
C GLY A 112 1.23 21.14 -5.72
N GLN A 113 1.44 19.82 -5.63
CA GLN A 113 0.69 18.81 -6.39
C GLN A 113 -0.03 17.78 -5.48
N GLN A 114 0.11 17.92 -4.15
CA GLN A 114 -0.35 16.89 -3.21
C GLN A 114 -1.12 17.45 -2.00
N GLN A 115 -0.96 18.72 -1.65
CA GLN A 115 -1.55 19.28 -0.44
C GLN A 115 -2.68 20.26 -0.74
N ALA A 116 -3.84 20.02 -0.14
CA ALA A 116 -5.00 20.90 -0.18
C ALA A 116 -5.79 20.83 1.13
N PRO A 117 -6.53 21.88 1.51
CA PRO A 117 -7.49 21.80 2.62
C PRO A 117 -8.45 20.62 2.45
N PRO A 118 -9.00 20.05 3.55
CA PRO A 118 -10.02 19.02 3.45
C PRO A 118 -11.14 19.42 2.49
N ASN A 119 -11.69 18.44 1.77
CA ASN A 119 -12.78 18.61 0.82
C ASN A 119 -12.45 19.43 -0.45
N ARG A 120 -11.19 19.83 -0.64
CA ARG A 120 -10.71 20.51 -1.86
C ARG A 120 -9.88 19.59 -2.73
N LEU A 121 -10.11 19.66 -4.04
CA LEU A 121 -9.31 18.94 -5.02
C LEU A 121 -7.89 19.52 -5.12
N ILE A 122 -6.91 18.64 -5.31
CA ILE A 122 -5.55 18.97 -5.75
C ILE A 122 -5.19 18.10 -6.95
N HIS A 123 -4.55 18.70 -7.94
CA HIS A 123 -4.18 18.04 -9.18
C HIS A 123 -2.67 18.00 -9.35
N ALA A 124 -2.11 16.82 -9.57
CA ALA A 124 -0.77 16.70 -10.12
C ALA A 124 -0.79 17.17 -11.58
N ARG A 125 0.13 18.05 -11.95
CA ARG A 125 0.19 18.65 -13.28
C ARG A 125 1.40 18.19 -14.10
N VAL A 126 2.24 17.33 -13.53
CA VAL A 126 3.38 16.72 -14.22
C VAL A 126 3.38 15.22 -13.95
N LEU A 127 3.96 14.46 -14.88
CA LEU A 127 4.25 13.03 -14.66
C LEU A 127 5.46 12.88 -13.74
N ALA A 128 5.47 11.78 -12.99
CA ALA A 128 6.64 11.38 -12.23
C ALA A 128 7.85 11.15 -13.15
N ASN A 129 9.04 11.39 -12.63
CA ASN A 129 10.31 11.16 -13.29
C ASN A 129 11.39 10.78 -12.26
N ALA A 130 12.66 10.65 -12.68
CA ALA A 130 13.75 10.24 -11.79
C ALA A 130 13.98 11.17 -10.58
N ASN A 131 13.51 12.42 -10.64
CA ASN A 131 13.59 13.37 -9.51
C ASN A 131 12.41 13.25 -8.53
N THR A 132 11.38 12.46 -8.83
CA THR A 132 10.25 12.21 -7.95
C THR A 132 10.67 11.24 -6.86
N LYS A 133 10.92 11.75 -5.65
CA LYS A 133 11.43 10.99 -4.49
C LYS A 133 10.45 10.99 -3.29
N GLU A 134 9.29 11.64 -3.44
CA GLU A 134 8.27 11.76 -2.39
C GLU A 134 7.52 10.44 -2.16
N VAL A 135 7.44 9.58 -3.19
CA VAL A 135 6.79 8.26 -3.12
C VAL A 135 7.66 7.23 -3.80
N VAL A 136 7.73 6.02 -3.24
CA VAL A 136 8.41 4.87 -3.86
C VAL A 136 7.58 4.29 -5.00
N THR A 137 8.24 3.69 -5.99
CA THR A 137 7.63 3.10 -7.19
C THR A 137 6.60 4.03 -7.86
N PRO A 138 6.97 5.33 -8.09
CA PRO A 138 6.03 6.32 -8.62
C PRO A 138 5.47 5.89 -9.98
N ASN A 139 4.21 6.18 -10.20
CA ASN A 139 3.50 5.86 -11.44
C ASN A 139 3.81 6.90 -12.52
N VAL A 140 4.19 6.45 -13.70
CA VAL A 140 4.48 7.30 -14.87
C VAL A 140 3.40 7.23 -15.96
N ASP A 141 2.35 6.41 -15.74
CA ASP A 141 1.25 6.21 -16.71
C ASP A 141 0.08 7.15 -16.51
N THR A 142 -0.11 7.67 -15.27
CA THR A 142 -1.30 8.43 -14.90
C THR A 142 -0.94 9.69 -14.13
N ASN A 143 -1.72 10.76 -14.37
CA ASN A 143 -1.72 11.93 -13.51
C ASN A 143 -2.79 11.78 -12.43
N TYR A 144 -2.51 12.36 -11.27
CA TYR A 144 -3.34 12.20 -10.10
C TYR A 144 -4.19 13.44 -9.83
N THR A 145 -5.41 13.20 -9.39
CA THR A 145 -6.27 14.17 -8.70
C THR A 145 -6.65 13.58 -7.37
N GLN A 146 -6.56 14.36 -6.30
CA GLN A 146 -6.81 13.88 -4.96
C GLN A 146 -7.75 14.81 -4.19
N VAL A 147 -8.49 14.24 -3.26
CA VAL A 147 -9.18 14.95 -2.21
C VAL A 147 -9.19 14.14 -0.93
N MET A 148 -8.76 14.75 0.16
CA MET A 148 -8.98 14.25 1.51
C MET A 148 -10.30 14.80 2.01
N MET A 149 -11.29 13.93 2.24
CA MET A 149 -12.64 14.31 2.64
C MET A 149 -12.76 14.23 4.17
N ASP A 150 -13.41 15.25 4.73
CA ASP A 150 -13.98 15.24 6.07
C ASP A 150 -15.50 15.32 5.93
N LEU A 151 -16.17 14.21 6.22
CA LEU A 151 -17.63 14.04 6.09
C LEU A 151 -18.36 14.22 7.43
N SER A 152 -17.66 14.66 8.48
CA SER A 152 -18.23 14.81 9.82
C SER A 152 -19.31 15.90 9.92
N GLY A 153 -19.19 16.95 9.07
CA GLY A 153 -20.08 18.10 9.10
C GLY A 153 -21.20 18.08 8.08
N ASP A 154 -20.93 17.64 6.85
CA ASP A 154 -21.89 17.58 5.75
C ASP A 154 -21.42 16.54 4.71
N ALA A 155 -22.31 16.15 3.80
CA ALA A 155 -21.96 15.31 2.66
C ALA A 155 -21.16 16.12 1.62
N LEU A 156 -20.24 15.45 0.93
CA LEU A 156 -19.47 16.02 -0.17
C LEU A 156 -20.01 15.53 -1.51
N VAL A 157 -20.23 16.47 -2.42
CA VAL A 157 -20.56 16.17 -3.82
C VAL A 157 -19.31 16.34 -4.67
N LEU A 158 -18.95 15.32 -5.41
CA LEU A 158 -17.89 15.34 -6.42
C LEU A 158 -18.52 15.31 -7.81
N ARG A 159 -18.17 16.30 -8.65
CA ARG A 159 -18.48 16.29 -10.08
C ARG A 159 -17.28 15.82 -10.86
N LEU A 160 -17.46 14.77 -11.67
CA LEU A 160 -16.46 14.25 -12.60
C LEU A 160 -16.94 14.40 -14.05
N PRO A 161 -16.09 14.83 -14.99
CA PRO A 161 -16.46 14.87 -16.41
C PRO A 161 -16.43 13.46 -17.00
N HIS A 162 -17.28 13.21 -18.00
CA HIS A 162 -17.13 12.06 -18.89
C HIS A 162 -15.81 12.17 -19.67
N THR A 163 -15.16 11.04 -19.94
CA THR A 163 -13.95 11.00 -20.78
C THR A 163 -13.78 9.64 -21.44
N ASP A 164 -13.29 9.61 -22.68
CA ASP A 164 -12.99 8.40 -23.46
C ASP A 164 -11.65 7.76 -23.11
N ARG A 165 -11.03 8.14 -21.99
CA ARG A 165 -9.80 7.53 -21.50
C ARG A 165 -9.99 6.94 -20.12
N PHE A 166 -9.15 5.99 -19.75
CA PHE A 166 -9.16 5.45 -18.40
C PHE A 166 -8.93 6.55 -17.38
N CYS A 167 -9.92 6.75 -16.53
CA CYS A 167 -9.88 7.68 -15.42
C CYS A 167 -10.64 7.03 -14.26
N LEU A 168 -9.91 6.63 -13.23
CA LEU A 168 -10.40 5.85 -12.10
C LEU A 168 -10.34 6.67 -10.82
N ALA A 169 -11.45 6.82 -10.12
CA ALA A 169 -11.52 7.41 -8.79
C ALA A 169 -11.56 6.31 -7.72
N GLN A 170 -10.42 5.92 -7.17
CA GLN A 170 -10.35 5.04 -6.02
C GLN A 170 -10.77 5.78 -4.76
N ILE A 171 -11.73 5.23 -4.01
CA ILE A 171 -12.28 5.81 -2.78
C ILE A 171 -11.89 4.90 -1.61
N LEU A 172 -11.14 5.44 -0.67
CA LEU A 172 -10.60 4.72 0.49
C LEU A 172 -11.25 5.22 1.78
N ASP A 173 -11.67 4.30 2.63
CA ASP A 173 -12.06 4.61 4.00
C ASP A 173 -10.83 4.91 4.89
N ALA A 174 -11.05 5.34 6.13
CA ALA A 174 -9.97 5.62 7.08
C ALA A 174 -9.16 4.38 7.50
N TRP A 175 -9.60 3.18 7.16
CA TRP A 175 -8.91 1.91 7.42
C TRP A 175 -8.15 1.37 6.21
N SER A 176 -8.00 2.20 5.14
CA SER A 176 -7.33 1.83 3.88
C SER A 176 -8.07 0.76 3.05
N ASN A 177 -9.37 0.54 3.29
CA ASN A 177 -10.19 -0.27 2.40
C ASN A 177 -10.70 0.57 1.24
N CYS A 178 -10.73 0.01 0.03
CA CYS A 178 -11.39 0.60 -1.13
C CYS A 178 -12.90 0.34 -1.05
N ILE A 179 -13.68 1.39 -0.82
CA ILE A 179 -15.14 1.30 -0.69
C ILE A 179 -15.89 1.54 -1.99
N ALA A 180 -15.24 2.15 -2.96
CA ALA A 180 -15.75 2.34 -4.32
C ALA A 180 -14.61 2.70 -5.28
N ALA A 181 -14.79 2.42 -6.56
CA ALA A 181 -13.81 2.71 -7.60
C ALA A 181 -14.50 3.10 -8.93
N PRO A 182 -15.30 4.19 -8.97
CA PRO A 182 -15.98 4.62 -10.20
C PRO A 182 -14.97 5.02 -11.28
N VAL A 183 -15.31 4.70 -12.53
CA VAL A 183 -14.57 5.10 -13.72
C VAL A 183 -15.38 6.15 -14.51
N THR A 184 -14.68 7.13 -15.10
CA THR A 184 -15.39 8.24 -15.79
C THR A 184 -15.94 7.84 -17.15
N THR A 185 -15.49 6.73 -17.73
CA THR A 185 -16.03 6.17 -18.97
C THR A 185 -17.47 5.65 -18.81
N ASP A 186 -17.90 5.35 -17.59
CA ASP A 186 -19.25 4.86 -17.28
C ASP A 186 -20.25 5.99 -17.01
N ILE A 187 -19.80 7.25 -17.05
CA ILE A 187 -20.65 8.42 -16.85
C ILE A 187 -21.55 8.61 -18.08
N GLU A 188 -22.86 8.62 -17.86
CA GLU A 188 -23.83 9.01 -18.88
C GLU A 188 -23.92 10.55 -18.97
N GLY A 189 -23.82 11.10 -20.19
CA GLY A 189 -23.80 12.56 -20.42
C GLY A 189 -22.43 13.19 -20.09
N ASP A 190 -22.42 14.51 -19.89
CA ASP A 190 -21.17 15.28 -19.77
C ASP A 190 -20.52 15.14 -18.39
N TYR A 191 -21.31 14.93 -17.33
CA TYR A 191 -20.84 14.89 -15.94
C TYR A 191 -21.55 13.83 -15.11
N GLY A 192 -20.77 13.11 -14.27
CA GLY A 192 -21.26 12.29 -13.17
C GLY A 192 -21.18 13.06 -11.85
N TYR A 193 -22.20 12.89 -11.01
CA TYR A 193 -22.25 13.45 -9.66
C TYR A 193 -22.25 12.33 -8.64
N TYR A 194 -21.28 12.36 -7.71
CA TYR A 194 -21.11 11.38 -6.65
C TYR A 194 -21.28 12.07 -5.31
N CYS A 195 -22.21 11.61 -4.49
CA CYS A 195 -22.45 12.16 -3.15
C CYS A 195 -21.91 11.23 -2.09
N PHE A 196 -20.90 11.70 -1.36
CA PHE A 196 -20.24 10.97 -0.28
C PHE A 196 -20.85 11.37 1.04
N THR A 197 -21.30 10.38 1.82
CA THR A 197 -21.86 10.62 3.16
C THR A 197 -21.06 9.86 4.21
N GLY A 198 -20.82 10.50 5.36
CA GLY A 198 -20.21 9.86 6.51
C GLY A 198 -21.22 8.99 7.31
N PRO A 199 -20.75 8.23 8.32
CA PRO A 199 -21.57 7.27 9.07
C PRO A 199 -22.72 7.93 9.85
N ASN A 200 -22.60 9.21 10.16
CA ASN A 200 -23.58 9.97 10.95
C ASN A 200 -24.51 10.87 10.12
N PHE A 201 -24.38 10.84 8.78
CA PHE A 201 -25.22 11.64 7.90
C PHE A 201 -26.73 11.32 8.06
N LYS A 202 -27.57 12.36 8.14
CA LYS A 202 -29.03 12.24 8.35
C LYS A 202 -29.86 12.88 7.23
N GLY A 203 -29.17 13.49 6.24
CA GLY A 203 -29.85 14.14 5.12
C GLY A 203 -30.31 13.13 4.06
N GLU A 204 -30.86 13.68 2.97
CA GLU A 204 -31.25 12.90 1.79
C GLU A 204 -30.25 13.18 0.65
N VAL A 205 -29.85 12.14 -0.06
CA VAL A 205 -29.02 12.26 -1.25
C VAL A 205 -29.93 12.44 -2.47
N PRO A 206 -29.68 13.45 -3.33
CA PRO A 206 -30.44 13.65 -4.55
C PRO A 206 -30.45 12.41 -5.45
N ALA A 207 -31.62 12.07 -6.01
CA ALA A 207 -31.80 10.86 -6.81
C ALA A 207 -30.99 10.84 -8.13
N ASN A 208 -30.51 12.00 -8.59
CA ASN A 208 -29.66 12.14 -9.77
C ASN A 208 -28.16 12.03 -9.46
N MET A 209 -27.78 11.67 -8.23
CA MET A 209 -26.40 11.47 -7.81
C MET A 209 -26.14 10.00 -7.46
N THR A 210 -24.96 9.51 -7.76
CA THR A 210 -24.49 8.22 -7.25
C THR A 210 -24.11 8.38 -5.78
N HIS A 211 -24.83 7.68 -4.89
CA HIS A 211 -24.56 7.71 -3.46
C HIS A 211 -23.44 6.74 -3.09
N ILE A 212 -22.40 7.24 -2.42
CA ILE A 212 -21.33 6.45 -1.82
C ILE A 212 -21.34 6.70 -0.31
N ALA A 213 -21.90 5.74 0.44
CA ALA A 213 -21.93 5.79 1.89
C ALA A 213 -20.60 5.29 2.47
N SER A 214 -19.85 6.18 3.11
CA SER A 214 -18.61 5.81 3.79
C SER A 214 -18.89 5.29 5.20
N PRO A 215 -18.20 4.21 5.64
CA PRO A 215 -18.26 3.76 7.02
C PRO A 215 -17.48 4.67 7.98
N THR A 216 -16.70 5.63 7.46
CA THR A 216 -15.83 6.52 8.22
C THR A 216 -16.03 7.98 7.81
N ASP A 217 -15.74 8.92 8.73
CA ASP A 217 -15.82 10.36 8.42
C ASP A 217 -14.66 10.82 7.53
N HIS A 218 -13.46 10.25 7.71
CA HIS A 218 -12.32 10.52 6.84
C HIS A 218 -12.32 9.56 5.64
N VAL A 219 -12.19 10.14 4.45
CA VAL A 219 -12.15 9.42 3.17
C VAL A 219 -11.05 10.02 2.29
N TRP A 220 -10.32 9.18 1.61
CA TRP A 220 -9.34 9.61 0.61
C TRP A 220 -9.79 9.18 -0.79
N MET A 221 -10.02 10.14 -1.67
CA MET A 221 -10.12 9.84 -3.10
C MET A 221 -8.77 10.04 -3.78
N LEU A 222 -8.33 9.01 -4.49
CA LEU A 222 -7.15 9.02 -5.34
C LEU A 222 -7.57 8.69 -6.77
N LEU A 223 -7.75 9.73 -7.59
CA LEU A 223 -8.17 9.60 -8.97
C LEU A 223 -6.95 9.56 -9.88
N ARG A 224 -6.94 8.61 -10.81
CA ARG A 224 -5.88 8.36 -11.78
C ARG A 224 -6.40 8.57 -13.18
N THR A 225 -5.87 9.58 -13.89
CA THR A 225 -6.18 9.84 -15.32
C THR A 225 -5.02 9.38 -16.17
N VAL A 226 -5.23 8.44 -17.10
CA VAL A 226 -4.18 7.97 -18.00
C VAL A 226 -3.62 9.13 -18.83
N CYS A 227 -2.28 9.20 -18.90
CA CYS A 227 -1.55 10.21 -19.65
C CYS A 227 -0.59 9.53 -20.64
N LYS A 228 -0.65 9.91 -21.90
CA LYS A 228 0.13 9.33 -22.99
C LYS A 228 1.47 10.05 -23.20
N GLY A 229 2.15 10.38 -22.09
CA GLY A 229 3.40 11.13 -22.10
C GLY A 229 3.23 12.65 -21.95
N LYS A 230 4.34 13.39 -22.03
CA LYS A 230 4.38 14.83 -21.75
C LYS A 230 3.50 15.66 -22.69
N ASP A 231 3.39 15.27 -23.94
CA ASP A 231 2.62 16.00 -24.95
C ASP A 231 1.10 15.88 -24.73
N ASP A 232 0.66 14.88 -23.96
CA ASP A 232 -0.76 14.67 -23.61
C ASP A 232 -1.17 15.41 -22.35
N LEU A 233 -0.25 15.99 -21.58
CA LEU A 233 -0.55 16.71 -20.35
C LEU A 233 -1.63 17.80 -20.51
N PRO A 234 -1.65 18.62 -21.58
CA PRO A 234 -2.72 19.60 -21.77
C PRO A 234 -4.12 18.98 -21.83
N ASN A 235 -4.27 17.79 -22.43
CA ASN A 235 -5.55 17.10 -22.48
C ASN A 235 -5.97 16.55 -21.10
N VAL A 236 -5.00 16.04 -20.33
CA VAL A 236 -5.25 15.60 -18.94
C VAL A 236 -5.64 16.79 -18.06
N HIS A 237 -4.95 17.92 -18.22
CA HIS A 237 -5.27 19.15 -17.46
C HIS A 237 -6.68 19.64 -17.77
N ALA A 238 -7.12 19.60 -19.02
CA ALA A 238 -8.47 19.98 -19.40
C ALA A 238 -9.53 19.12 -18.67
N ILE A 239 -9.30 17.80 -18.55
CA ILE A 239 -10.18 16.91 -17.78
C ILE A 239 -10.17 17.27 -16.28
N GLN A 240 -8.98 17.49 -15.71
CA GLN A 240 -8.83 17.86 -14.30
C GLN A 240 -9.51 19.20 -13.98
N ASP A 241 -9.42 20.17 -14.90
CA ASP A 241 -9.99 21.51 -14.74
C ASP A 241 -11.53 21.52 -14.78
N GLU A 242 -12.17 20.42 -15.18
CA GLU A 242 -13.62 20.25 -15.14
C GLU A 242 -14.12 19.59 -13.84
N MET A 243 -13.23 19.04 -13.01
CA MET A 243 -13.60 18.40 -11.74
C MET A 243 -13.93 19.44 -10.68
N ARG A 244 -14.97 19.19 -9.86
CA ARG A 244 -15.41 20.13 -8.79
C ARG A 244 -15.84 19.37 -7.55
N THR A 245 -15.68 20.01 -6.40
CA THR A 245 -16.29 19.58 -5.14
C THR A 245 -17.26 20.63 -4.60
N TYR A 246 -18.30 20.15 -3.93
CA TYR A 246 -19.33 20.98 -3.29
C TYR A 246 -19.67 20.36 -1.94
N MET A 247 -19.97 21.18 -0.93
CA MET A 247 -20.73 20.65 0.22
C MET A 247 -22.19 20.50 -0.23
N LEU A 248 -22.85 19.42 0.20
CA LEU A 248 -24.20 19.09 -0.32
C LEU A 248 -25.20 20.22 -0.06
N ASN A 249 -25.19 20.84 1.12
CA ASN A 249 -26.09 21.93 1.44
C ASN A 249 -25.86 23.16 0.53
N ASP A 250 -24.60 23.50 0.24
CA ASP A 250 -24.26 24.61 -0.65
C ASP A 250 -24.65 24.29 -2.09
N TYR A 251 -24.43 23.04 -2.54
CA TYR A 251 -24.85 22.59 -3.86
C TYR A 251 -26.36 22.74 -4.06
N LEU A 252 -27.16 22.32 -3.09
CA LEU A 252 -28.63 22.37 -3.16
C LEU A 252 -29.20 23.77 -3.05
N THR A 253 -28.53 24.70 -2.39
CA THR A 253 -29.05 26.05 -2.13
C THR A 253 -28.54 27.10 -3.11
N THR A 254 -27.26 27.07 -3.46
CA THR A 254 -26.57 28.08 -4.24
C THR A 254 -25.87 27.56 -5.48
N GLY A 255 -25.55 26.24 -5.53
CA GLY A 255 -24.67 25.65 -6.53
C GLY A 255 -23.21 26.07 -6.40
N ALA A 256 -22.82 26.65 -5.26
CA ALA A 256 -21.46 27.17 -5.06
C ALA A 256 -20.44 26.04 -4.91
N GLU A 257 -19.34 26.14 -5.65
CA GLU A 257 -18.18 25.25 -5.51
C GLU A 257 -17.53 25.44 -4.11
N TYR A 258 -17.03 24.34 -3.54
CA TYR A 258 -16.36 24.40 -2.24
C TYR A 258 -14.96 25.02 -2.35
N THR A 259 -14.75 26.13 -1.65
CA THR A 259 -13.49 26.87 -1.61
C THR A 259 -12.99 27.11 -0.18
N GLY A 260 -13.41 26.25 0.75
CA GLY A 260 -13.03 26.35 2.16
C GLY A 260 -11.52 26.37 2.36
N LYS A 261 -11.09 27.14 3.35
CA LYS A 261 -9.68 27.24 3.76
C LYS A 261 -9.38 26.20 4.84
N GLY A 262 -8.16 25.69 4.82
CA GLY A 262 -7.65 24.81 5.87
C GLY A 262 -6.92 25.59 6.96
N THR A 263 -6.20 24.85 7.76
CA THR A 263 -5.32 25.35 8.82
C THR A 263 -3.94 24.75 8.66
N HIS A 264 -2.91 25.47 9.13
CA HIS A 264 -1.56 24.95 9.21
C HIS A 264 -1.16 24.76 10.68
N ASN A 265 -0.69 23.57 11.01
CA ASN A 265 -0.17 23.22 12.33
C ASN A 265 1.29 22.75 12.18
N PRO A 266 2.29 23.47 12.76
CA PRO A 266 3.70 23.07 12.67
C PRO A 266 4.01 21.66 13.19
N ASP A 267 3.20 21.10 14.08
CA ASP A 267 3.37 19.75 14.62
C ASP A 267 3.15 18.66 13.55
N TYR A 268 2.55 19.02 12.41
CA TYR A 268 2.26 18.14 11.29
C TYR A 268 3.15 18.39 10.06
N ASP A 269 4.23 19.16 10.21
CA ASP A 269 5.23 19.41 9.14
C ASP A 269 6.24 18.26 9.00
N PHE A 270 5.82 17.02 9.19
CA PHE A 270 6.67 15.86 8.96
C PHE A 270 6.79 15.54 7.46
N LYS A 271 7.94 14.99 7.05
CA LYS A 271 8.26 14.72 5.64
C LYS A 271 7.48 13.53 5.08
N ALA A 272 7.37 12.46 5.86
CA ALA A 272 6.71 11.23 5.42
C ALA A 272 5.77 10.70 6.51
N PRO A 273 4.50 10.39 6.17
CA PRO A 273 3.54 9.81 7.10
C PRO A 273 4.04 8.52 7.77
N VAL A 274 4.72 7.66 7.01
CA VAL A 274 5.26 6.39 7.54
C VAL A 274 6.29 6.65 8.64
N ASP A 275 7.25 7.56 8.41
CA ASP A 275 8.30 7.87 9.39
C ASP A 275 7.70 8.48 10.67
N TYR A 276 6.72 9.36 10.51
CA TYR A 276 6.00 9.95 11.63
C TYR A 276 5.33 8.88 12.52
N ILE A 277 4.66 7.89 11.91
CA ILE A 277 4.02 6.81 12.66
C ILE A 277 5.05 5.83 13.25
N MET A 278 6.10 5.47 12.49
CA MET A 278 7.12 4.51 12.95
C MET A 278 7.99 5.06 14.10
N THR A 279 8.03 6.38 14.28
CA THR A 279 8.76 7.02 15.40
C THR A 279 7.85 7.42 16.56
N MET A 280 6.53 7.20 16.45
CA MET A 280 5.57 7.60 17.48
C MET A 280 5.69 6.73 18.73
N PRO A 281 5.73 7.31 19.96
CA PRO A 281 5.68 6.54 21.20
C PRO A 281 4.38 5.74 21.33
N MET A 282 4.44 4.57 21.98
CA MET A 282 3.33 3.62 22.14
C MET A 282 2.06 4.28 22.73
N ASP A 283 2.24 5.08 23.77
CA ASP A 283 1.13 5.78 24.46
C ASP A 283 0.44 6.78 23.53
N LYS A 284 1.20 7.51 22.73
CA LYS A 284 0.69 8.45 21.73
C LYS A 284 -0.03 7.74 20.59
N PHE A 285 0.55 6.67 20.09
CA PHE A 285 -0.01 5.86 19.01
C PHE A 285 -1.40 5.34 19.40
N PHE A 286 -1.52 4.64 20.54
CA PHE A 286 -2.82 4.06 20.93
C PHE A 286 -3.81 5.09 21.47
N ALA A 287 -3.34 6.17 22.10
CA ALA A 287 -4.24 7.27 22.46
C ALA A 287 -4.91 7.88 21.22
N ARG A 288 -4.11 8.15 20.17
CA ARG A 288 -4.64 8.67 18.90
C ARG A 288 -5.51 7.64 18.17
N ALA A 289 -5.11 6.39 18.09
CA ALA A 289 -5.90 5.33 17.46
C ALA A 289 -7.27 5.17 18.13
N ASN A 290 -7.32 5.17 19.46
CA ASN A 290 -8.58 5.07 20.24
C ASN A 290 -9.51 6.28 20.01
N GLU A 291 -8.93 7.48 19.84
CA GLU A 291 -9.67 8.70 19.51
C GLU A 291 -10.25 8.61 18.09
N LEU A 292 -9.43 8.23 17.12
CA LEU A 292 -9.83 8.10 15.71
C LEU A 292 -10.97 7.12 15.50
N MET A 293 -11.00 6.04 16.28
CA MET A 293 -12.08 5.04 16.23
C MET A 293 -13.46 5.58 16.64
N LEU A 294 -13.55 6.78 17.21
CA LEU A 294 -14.85 7.41 17.56
C LEU A 294 -15.52 8.02 16.31
N THR A 295 -14.75 8.57 15.41
CA THR A 295 -15.24 9.22 14.19
C THR A 295 -15.06 8.33 12.95
N ASN A 296 -14.14 7.37 13.04
CA ASN A 296 -13.87 6.37 12.01
C ASN A 296 -14.10 4.97 12.62
N PRO A 297 -15.36 4.59 12.86
CA PRO A 297 -15.67 3.40 13.63
C PRO A 297 -15.15 2.13 12.96
N PRO A 298 -14.70 1.16 13.78
CA PRO A 298 -14.38 -0.18 13.31
C PRO A 298 -15.56 -0.86 12.61
N ALA A 299 -15.26 -1.78 11.70
CA ALA A 299 -16.28 -2.60 11.07
C ALA A 299 -16.97 -3.53 12.10
N LYS A 300 -18.20 -3.95 11.81
CA LYS A 300 -18.96 -4.84 12.71
C LYS A 300 -18.29 -6.20 12.87
N GLU A 301 -17.64 -6.67 11.86
CA GLU A 301 -16.90 -7.92 11.77
C GLU A 301 -15.71 -7.96 12.73
N ASP A 302 -15.18 -6.79 13.11
CA ASP A 302 -14.05 -6.64 14.04
C ASP A 302 -14.42 -6.85 15.51
N ALA A 303 -15.69 -7.01 15.83
CA ALA A 303 -16.20 -7.04 17.22
C ALA A 303 -15.47 -8.05 18.11
N LYS A 304 -15.15 -9.26 17.59
CA LYS A 304 -14.41 -10.29 18.33
C LYS A 304 -12.95 -9.87 18.57
N TRP A 305 -12.31 -9.30 17.56
CA TRP A 305 -10.93 -8.82 17.65
C TRP A 305 -10.82 -7.70 18.68
N LEU A 306 -11.73 -6.73 18.62
CA LEU A 306 -11.79 -5.61 19.55
C LEU A 306 -12.10 -6.04 21.00
N ALA A 307 -12.91 -7.08 21.20
CA ALA A 307 -13.17 -7.62 22.55
C ALA A 307 -11.87 -8.12 23.21
N ASP A 308 -10.96 -8.71 22.45
CA ASP A 308 -9.64 -9.12 22.95
C ASP A 308 -8.76 -7.89 23.23
N LEU A 309 -8.70 -6.92 22.30
CA LEU A 309 -7.86 -5.71 22.42
C LEU A 309 -8.30 -4.80 23.57
N LYS A 310 -9.59 -4.82 23.91
CA LYS A 310 -10.13 -4.10 25.07
C LYS A 310 -9.46 -4.51 26.39
N ARG A 311 -8.92 -5.73 26.48
CA ARG A 311 -8.18 -6.23 27.66
C ARG A 311 -6.89 -5.42 27.92
N ILE A 312 -6.38 -4.72 26.93
CA ILE A 312 -5.23 -3.80 27.02
C ILE A 312 -5.61 -2.35 26.74
N ASN A 313 -6.90 -2.00 26.89
CA ASN A 313 -7.45 -0.67 26.68
C ASN A 313 -7.24 -0.10 25.24
N VAL A 314 -7.31 -0.94 24.21
CA VAL A 314 -7.35 -0.53 22.82
C VAL A 314 -8.76 -0.73 22.26
N GLY A 315 -9.34 0.34 21.71
CA GLY A 315 -10.69 0.40 21.16
C GLY A 315 -11.30 1.80 21.23
N PRO A 316 -12.47 2.03 20.62
CA PRO A 316 -13.07 3.36 20.48
C PRO A 316 -13.19 4.11 21.82
N GLY A 317 -12.51 5.26 21.95
CA GLY A 317 -12.57 6.14 23.10
C GLY A 317 -11.95 5.60 24.40
N LEU A 318 -11.28 4.44 24.39
CA LEU A 318 -10.62 3.89 25.56
C LEU A 318 -9.35 4.69 25.89
N LYS A 319 -8.99 4.70 27.17
CA LYS A 319 -7.74 5.31 27.64
C LYS A 319 -6.66 4.24 27.70
N PHE A 320 -5.72 4.28 26.78
CA PHE A 320 -4.57 3.39 26.78
C PHE A 320 -3.63 3.69 27.95
N ASP A 321 -3.06 2.64 28.52
CA ASP A 321 -2.10 2.73 29.62
C ASP A 321 -0.92 1.80 29.36
N ALA A 322 0.21 2.37 28.93
CA ALA A 322 1.43 1.61 28.64
C ALA A 322 2.06 0.97 29.89
N SER A 323 1.70 1.43 31.10
CA SER A 323 2.25 0.91 32.37
C SER A 323 1.92 -0.57 32.61
N ILE A 324 0.86 -1.09 31.98
CA ILE A 324 0.49 -2.52 32.07
C ILE A 324 1.58 -3.46 31.52
N PHE A 325 2.46 -2.96 30.63
CA PHE A 325 3.57 -3.72 30.03
C PHE A 325 4.85 -3.67 30.89
N GLY A 326 4.86 -2.87 31.97
CA GLY A 326 5.98 -2.78 32.90
C GLY A 326 7.25 -2.17 32.30
N SER A 327 8.41 -2.61 32.77
CA SER A 327 9.72 -2.11 32.33
C SER A 327 10.09 -2.52 30.90
N GLU A 328 9.39 -3.47 30.30
CA GLU A 328 9.66 -3.98 28.94
C GLU A 328 8.86 -3.25 27.86
N ALA A 329 7.99 -2.32 28.24
CA ALA A 329 7.09 -1.62 27.33
C ALA A 329 7.80 -1.01 26.11
N GLU A 330 8.88 -0.27 26.34
CA GLU A 330 9.66 0.39 25.27
C GLU A 330 10.33 -0.62 24.32
N GLN A 331 10.90 -1.69 24.89
CA GLN A 331 11.56 -2.73 24.10
C GLN A 331 10.54 -3.51 23.24
N LEU A 332 9.38 -3.84 23.79
CA LEU A 332 8.30 -4.50 23.05
C LEU A 332 7.82 -3.62 21.91
N TRP A 333 7.61 -2.31 22.18
CA TRP A 333 7.18 -1.37 21.16
C TRP A 333 8.20 -1.22 20.03
N THR A 334 9.45 -0.97 20.37
CA THR A 334 10.54 -0.85 19.39
C THR A 334 10.66 -2.10 18.52
N ASN A 335 10.55 -3.29 19.13
CA ASN A 335 10.60 -4.55 18.38
C ASN A 335 9.43 -4.70 17.41
N LEU A 336 8.22 -4.30 17.80
CA LEU A 336 7.06 -4.37 16.91
C LEU A 336 7.19 -3.42 15.73
N VAL A 337 7.51 -2.16 16.00
CA VAL A 337 7.64 -1.13 14.97
C VAL A 337 8.72 -1.50 13.95
N THR A 338 9.92 -1.87 14.42
CA THR A 338 11.05 -2.18 13.54
C THR A 338 10.88 -3.48 12.75
N ASN A 339 10.06 -4.42 13.23
CA ASN A 339 9.90 -5.73 12.59
C ASN A 339 8.53 -5.94 11.95
N ILE A 340 7.73 -4.88 11.75
CA ILE A 340 6.34 -5.01 11.26
C ILE A 340 6.24 -5.80 9.95
N ILE A 341 7.14 -5.57 8.99
CA ILE A 341 7.18 -6.32 7.73
C ILE A 341 7.49 -7.80 7.98
N ALA A 342 8.47 -8.10 8.87
CA ALA A 342 8.82 -9.47 9.22
C ALA A 342 7.69 -10.20 9.97
N ILE A 343 6.87 -9.47 10.74
CA ILE A 343 5.71 -10.00 11.46
C ILE A 343 4.55 -10.27 10.52
N THR A 344 4.27 -9.36 9.58
CA THR A 344 3.09 -9.42 8.72
C THR A 344 3.29 -10.29 7.48
N THR A 345 4.49 -10.34 6.90
CA THR A 345 4.77 -11.09 5.67
C THR A 345 4.44 -12.58 5.77
N PRO A 346 4.86 -13.34 6.80
CA PRO A 346 4.55 -14.77 6.88
C PRO A 346 3.05 -15.05 7.01
N ARG A 347 2.30 -14.15 7.67
CA ARG A 347 0.85 -14.27 7.88
C ARG A 347 0.03 -13.84 6.66
N SER A 348 0.66 -13.14 5.71
CA SER A 348 0.06 -12.64 4.47
C SER A 348 0.48 -13.45 3.24
N GLN A 349 1.38 -14.44 3.40
CA GLN A 349 2.00 -15.16 2.29
C GLN A 349 0.99 -15.90 1.40
N GLN A 350 -0.14 -16.32 1.96
CA GLN A 350 -1.23 -16.96 1.21
C GLN A 350 -1.85 -16.06 0.13
N PHE A 351 -1.73 -14.74 0.28
CA PHE A 351 -2.25 -13.74 -0.67
C PHE A 351 -1.21 -13.29 -1.69
N VAL A 352 0.07 -13.66 -1.50
CA VAL A 352 1.16 -13.35 -2.41
C VAL A 352 1.54 -14.60 -3.17
N LYS A 353 1.12 -14.68 -4.43
CA LYS A 353 1.28 -15.87 -5.26
C LYS A 353 2.38 -15.66 -6.30
N PRO A 354 3.28 -16.64 -6.48
CA PRO A 354 4.22 -16.60 -7.59
C PRO A 354 3.49 -16.89 -8.91
N ASN A 355 3.97 -16.27 -10.01
CA ASN A 355 3.58 -16.57 -11.37
C ASN A 355 4.84 -16.43 -12.25
N GLY A 356 5.57 -17.51 -12.47
CA GLY A 356 6.92 -17.48 -13.04
C GLY A 356 7.88 -16.67 -12.16
N SER A 357 8.56 -15.71 -12.76
CA SER A 357 9.47 -14.77 -12.09
C SER A 357 8.74 -13.67 -11.29
N TRP A 358 7.42 -13.58 -11.41
CA TRP A 358 6.61 -12.49 -10.87
C TRP A 358 5.96 -12.88 -9.54
N GLN A 359 5.81 -11.88 -8.67
CA GLN A 359 5.03 -11.96 -7.45
C GLN A 359 3.72 -11.19 -7.66
N PHE A 360 2.61 -11.87 -7.48
CA PHE A 360 1.26 -11.34 -7.62
C PHE A 360 0.62 -11.15 -6.25
N TYR A 361 0.19 -9.94 -5.94
CA TYR A 361 -0.56 -9.60 -4.73
C TYR A 361 -2.06 -9.73 -5.03
N GLY A 362 -2.65 -10.81 -4.53
CA GLY A 362 -4.03 -11.19 -4.82
C GLY A 362 -5.04 -10.71 -3.80
N GLU A 363 -6.29 -11.13 -4.02
CA GLU A 363 -7.38 -10.89 -3.08
C GLU A 363 -7.03 -11.37 -1.68
N PRO A 364 -7.50 -10.66 -0.63
CA PRO A 364 -8.41 -9.50 -0.64
C PRO A 364 -7.68 -8.13 -0.57
N ILE A 365 -6.69 -7.90 -1.42
CA ILE A 365 -5.99 -6.60 -1.44
C ILE A 365 -6.99 -5.46 -1.64
N ALA A 366 -6.85 -4.38 -0.84
CA ALA A 366 -7.72 -3.21 -0.80
C ALA A 366 -9.16 -3.44 -0.29
N GLU A 367 -9.61 -4.69 -0.16
CA GLU A 367 -10.92 -5.09 0.39
C GLU A 367 -10.70 -6.11 1.52
N PHE A 368 -9.85 -5.75 2.48
CA PHE A 368 -9.18 -6.67 3.40
C PHE A 368 -10.11 -7.43 4.35
N GLY A 369 -11.32 -6.94 4.64
CA GLY A 369 -12.21 -7.56 5.62
C GLY A 369 -11.49 -7.76 6.96
N THR A 370 -11.41 -9.01 7.43
CA THR A 370 -10.74 -9.38 8.69
C THR A 370 -9.27 -9.82 8.53
N GLU A 371 -8.67 -9.63 7.36
CA GLU A 371 -7.27 -9.98 7.09
C GLU A 371 -6.32 -8.89 7.60
N TYR A 372 -6.29 -8.66 8.91
CA TYR A 372 -5.61 -7.55 9.55
C TYR A 372 -4.12 -7.49 9.28
N TYR A 373 -3.44 -8.64 9.26
CA TYR A 373 -2.01 -8.71 8.97
C TYR A 373 -1.70 -8.32 7.52
N TYR A 374 -2.55 -8.74 6.57
CA TYR A 374 -2.40 -8.36 5.17
C TYR A 374 -2.69 -6.88 4.97
N ARG A 375 -3.74 -6.36 5.60
CA ARG A 375 -4.05 -4.93 5.59
C ARG A 375 -2.89 -4.08 6.15
N ALA A 376 -2.29 -4.49 7.27
CA ALA A 376 -1.14 -3.80 7.84
C ALA A 376 0.11 -3.88 6.94
N LEU A 377 0.40 -5.05 6.34
CA LEU A 377 1.49 -5.21 5.38
C LEU A 377 1.32 -4.24 4.20
N ILE A 378 0.15 -4.24 3.58
CA ILE A 378 -0.13 -3.38 2.43
C ILE A 378 -0.14 -1.89 2.81
N ALA A 379 -0.65 -1.55 4.00
CA ALA A 379 -0.63 -0.16 4.47
C ALA A 379 0.80 0.40 4.62
N VAL A 380 1.77 -0.43 5.02
CA VAL A 380 3.19 -0.02 5.10
C VAL A 380 3.89 -0.04 3.74
N ALA A 381 3.64 -1.07 2.93
CA ALA A 381 4.40 -1.31 1.71
C ALA A 381 3.79 -0.66 0.45
N ALA A 382 2.46 -0.45 0.41
CA ALA A 382 1.72 -0.01 -0.76
C ALA A 382 0.37 0.62 -0.37
N LEU A 383 0.39 1.60 0.54
CA LEU A 383 -0.84 2.30 0.97
C LEU A 383 -1.64 2.78 -0.26
N ALA A 384 -2.95 2.66 -0.21
CA ALA A 384 -3.86 2.94 -1.32
C ALA A 384 -3.69 1.97 -2.53
N ALA A 385 -3.36 0.71 -2.26
CA ALA A 385 -3.44 -0.33 -3.28
C ALA A 385 -4.87 -0.42 -3.86
N ASN A 386 -4.97 -0.81 -5.14
CA ASN A 386 -6.27 -1.04 -5.78
C ASN A 386 -6.76 -2.47 -5.57
N PRO A 387 -8.08 -2.71 -5.59
CA PRO A 387 -8.63 -4.05 -5.77
C PRO A 387 -8.12 -4.70 -7.07
N VAL A 388 -7.94 -6.01 -7.08
CA VAL A 388 -7.45 -6.72 -8.29
C VAL A 388 -8.38 -6.58 -9.49
N SER A 389 -9.67 -6.36 -9.26
CA SER A 389 -10.65 -6.10 -10.31
C SER A 389 -10.42 -4.78 -11.05
N VAL A 390 -9.70 -3.85 -10.43
CA VAL A 390 -9.44 -2.51 -10.94
C VAL A 390 -8.04 -2.38 -11.52
N ALA A 391 -7.03 -2.91 -10.81
CA ALA A 391 -5.66 -2.91 -11.29
C ALA A 391 -4.82 -3.98 -10.57
N VAL A 392 -3.87 -4.57 -11.30
CA VAL A 392 -2.90 -5.50 -10.73
C VAL A 392 -1.47 -5.01 -11.00
N TYR A 393 -0.55 -5.35 -10.08
CA TYR A 393 0.83 -4.86 -10.07
C TYR A 393 1.84 -5.98 -9.80
N PRO A 394 1.90 -7.04 -10.64
CA PRO A 394 2.93 -8.06 -10.49
C PRO A 394 4.33 -7.46 -10.53
N ARG A 395 5.20 -7.93 -9.63
CA ARG A 395 6.59 -7.47 -9.49
C ARG A 395 7.56 -8.61 -9.76
N ALA A 396 8.60 -8.35 -10.55
CA ALA A 396 9.70 -9.28 -10.79
C ALA A 396 11.03 -8.67 -10.33
N ASN A 397 11.75 -9.42 -9.47
CA ASN A 397 13.11 -9.10 -9.04
C ASN A 397 14.13 -10.12 -9.58
N VAL A 398 13.65 -11.17 -10.24
CA VAL A 398 14.47 -12.30 -10.73
C VAL A 398 14.08 -12.67 -12.15
N ASP A 399 15.01 -13.28 -12.88
CA ASP A 399 14.77 -13.87 -14.18
C ASP A 399 14.12 -15.27 -14.09
N SER A 400 13.96 -15.94 -15.22
CA SER A 400 13.38 -17.30 -15.30
C SER A 400 14.22 -18.38 -14.63
N GLU A 401 15.51 -18.13 -14.33
CA GLU A 401 16.38 -19.01 -13.58
C GLU A 401 16.43 -18.69 -12.09
N GLY A 402 15.70 -17.67 -11.63
CA GLY A 402 15.66 -17.21 -10.23
C GLY A 402 16.86 -16.36 -9.83
N LYS A 403 17.64 -15.83 -10.79
CA LYS A 403 18.74 -14.90 -10.53
C LYS A 403 18.22 -13.48 -10.48
N HIS A 404 18.78 -12.66 -9.60
CA HIS A 404 18.40 -11.24 -9.50
C HIS A 404 18.62 -10.51 -10.83
N LEU A 405 17.65 -9.65 -11.18
CA LEU A 405 17.76 -8.77 -12.33
C LEU A 405 18.84 -7.71 -12.05
N ASN A 406 19.86 -7.64 -12.92
CA ASN A 406 20.99 -6.73 -12.78
C ASN A 406 21.40 -6.25 -14.16
N GLY A 407 21.52 -4.92 -14.36
CA GLY A 407 21.76 -4.33 -15.68
C GLY A 407 23.13 -4.56 -16.29
N ASN A 408 24.05 -5.26 -15.61
CA ASN A 408 25.26 -5.80 -16.24
C ASN A 408 24.94 -6.94 -17.22
N HIS A 409 23.66 -7.34 -17.31
CA HIS A 409 23.16 -8.37 -18.20
C HIS A 409 22.04 -7.84 -19.08
N ARG A 410 21.83 -8.51 -20.20
CA ARG A 410 20.72 -8.23 -21.11
C ARG A 410 19.58 -9.21 -20.88
N TYR A 411 18.35 -8.71 -20.89
CA TYR A 411 17.14 -9.53 -20.70
C TYR A 411 16.16 -9.31 -21.83
N CYS A 412 15.38 -10.34 -22.13
CA CYS A 412 14.18 -10.28 -22.95
C CYS A 412 12.97 -10.65 -22.11
N LEU A 413 11.99 -9.75 -22.06
CA LEU A 413 10.65 -10.00 -21.57
C LEU A 413 9.79 -10.36 -22.76
N HIS A 414 9.39 -11.64 -22.87
CA HIS A 414 8.64 -12.17 -23.99
C HIS A 414 7.15 -12.27 -23.68
N ILE A 415 6.30 -11.68 -24.53
CA ILE A 415 4.84 -11.76 -24.47
C ILE A 415 4.36 -12.52 -25.71
N ASP A 416 3.85 -13.73 -25.49
CA ASP A 416 3.33 -14.58 -26.57
C ASP A 416 2.13 -13.93 -27.28
N ALA A 417 1.98 -14.16 -28.57
CA ALA A 417 0.92 -13.60 -29.40
C ALA A 417 -0.48 -14.07 -28.97
N ASP A 418 -0.60 -15.28 -28.45
CA ASP A 418 -1.85 -15.91 -27.98
C ASP A 418 -2.06 -15.77 -26.45
N ASN A 419 -1.12 -15.15 -25.75
CA ASN A 419 -1.16 -14.92 -24.31
C ASN A 419 -1.00 -13.43 -23.96
N TRP A 420 -1.71 -12.57 -24.67
CA TRP A 420 -1.65 -11.12 -24.55
C TRP A 420 -2.23 -10.64 -23.19
N PRO A 421 -1.68 -9.54 -22.60
CA PRO A 421 -2.23 -8.95 -21.37
C PRO A 421 -3.53 -8.18 -21.65
N ASP A 422 -4.64 -8.93 -21.79
CA ASP A 422 -5.93 -8.35 -22.14
C ASP A 422 -6.51 -7.49 -21.04
N THR A 423 -7.14 -6.39 -21.44
CA THR A 423 -7.89 -5.50 -20.57
C THR A 423 -9.34 -5.37 -21.03
N ASN A 424 -10.22 -4.96 -20.13
CA ASN A 424 -11.54 -4.49 -20.49
C ASN A 424 -11.44 -3.14 -21.25
N PRO A 425 -12.51 -2.65 -21.89
CA PRO A 425 -12.48 -1.39 -22.62
C PRO A 425 -11.85 -0.26 -21.80
N PHE A 426 -11.04 0.59 -22.47
CA PHE A 426 -10.26 1.69 -21.89
C PHE A 426 -9.15 1.26 -20.90
N GLY A 427 -9.04 -0.02 -20.55
CA GLY A 427 -7.91 -0.52 -19.78
C GLY A 427 -6.61 -0.46 -20.58
N PHE A 428 -5.48 -0.59 -19.87
CA PHE A 428 -4.15 -0.53 -20.48
C PHE A 428 -3.13 -1.27 -19.61
N TRP A 429 -1.95 -1.52 -20.17
CA TRP A 429 -0.84 -2.09 -19.43
C TRP A 429 0.46 -1.30 -19.64
N SER A 430 1.37 -1.46 -18.70
CA SER A 430 2.75 -0.96 -18.78
C SER A 430 3.72 -1.86 -18.01
N VAL A 431 4.97 -1.89 -18.46
CA VAL A 431 6.10 -2.45 -17.72
C VAL A 431 7.02 -1.29 -17.33
N THR A 432 7.14 -1.03 -16.02
CA THR A 432 7.97 0.06 -15.49
C THR A 432 9.18 -0.51 -14.76
N LEU A 433 10.34 0.09 -14.96
CA LEU A 433 11.59 -0.27 -14.31
C LEU A 433 11.94 0.67 -13.16
N TYR A 434 12.41 0.09 -12.06
CA TYR A 434 12.88 0.80 -10.88
C TYR A 434 14.23 0.26 -10.45
N GLY A 435 15.11 1.15 -9.94
CA GLY A 435 16.34 0.75 -9.29
C GLY A 435 16.10 -0.03 -7.98
N GLU A 436 17.17 -0.52 -7.37
CA GLU A 436 17.12 -1.20 -6.06
C GLU A 436 16.50 -0.31 -4.97
N ASP A 437 16.67 1.01 -5.08
CA ASP A 437 16.11 2.05 -4.20
C ASP A 437 14.59 2.25 -4.35
N ASN A 438 13.92 1.54 -5.26
CA ASN A 438 12.52 1.66 -5.65
C ASN A 438 12.15 3.01 -6.30
N PHE A 439 13.09 3.74 -6.84
CA PHE A 439 12.84 4.95 -7.64
C PHE A 439 13.12 4.71 -9.12
N LEU A 440 12.57 5.60 -9.95
CA LEU A 440 12.82 5.58 -11.39
C LEU A 440 14.31 5.82 -11.67
N TYR A 441 14.89 5.00 -12.56
CA TYR A 441 16.26 5.14 -13.00
C TYR A 441 16.41 6.34 -13.94
N ASP A 442 17.30 7.27 -13.58
CA ASP A 442 17.62 8.42 -14.44
C ASP A 442 18.39 7.97 -15.68
N ASN A 443 17.84 8.25 -16.85
CA ASN A 443 18.43 7.86 -18.13
C ASN A 443 18.23 8.95 -19.19
N GLU A 444 19.12 9.01 -20.18
CA GLU A 444 19.16 10.06 -21.21
C GLU A 444 17.86 10.14 -22.03
N GLN A 445 17.16 9.01 -22.23
CA GLN A 445 15.91 8.93 -22.98
C GLN A 445 14.70 9.39 -22.16
N ASN A 446 14.85 9.55 -20.83
CA ASN A 446 13.73 9.73 -19.89
C ASN A 446 12.64 8.66 -20.08
N ARG A 447 13.06 7.43 -20.44
CA ARG A 447 12.19 6.29 -20.69
C ARG A 447 12.19 5.39 -19.46
N TYR A 448 11.08 5.36 -18.75
CA TYR A 448 10.92 4.64 -17.47
C TYR A 448 10.05 3.39 -17.60
N ASN A 449 9.28 3.31 -18.68
CA ASN A 449 8.36 2.22 -18.95
C ASN A 449 8.23 1.93 -20.44
N ILE A 450 7.62 0.78 -20.75
CA ILE A 450 7.03 0.44 -22.04
C ILE A 450 5.55 0.14 -21.80
N THR A 451 4.69 0.66 -22.67
CA THR A 451 3.22 0.59 -22.53
C THR A 451 2.58 0.03 -23.80
N ASP A 452 1.33 -0.42 -23.69
CA ASP A 452 0.50 -0.82 -24.85
C ASP A 452 0.25 0.32 -25.86
N ARG A 453 0.59 1.56 -25.50
CA ARG A 453 0.37 2.78 -26.30
C ARG A 453 1.63 3.22 -27.06
N ASP A 454 2.77 2.55 -26.84
CA ASP A 454 4.05 2.87 -27.49
C ASP A 454 4.15 2.28 -28.91
N ASN A 455 5.08 2.81 -29.70
CA ASN A 455 5.30 2.37 -31.11
C ASN A 455 6.31 1.21 -31.21
N TRP A 456 6.23 0.23 -30.27
CA TRP A 456 7.08 -0.96 -30.32
C TRP A 456 6.73 -1.87 -31.52
N LYS A 457 7.68 -2.71 -31.90
CA LYS A 457 7.56 -3.65 -33.02
C LYS A 457 7.26 -5.04 -32.50
N ARG A 458 6.26 -5.68 -33.09
CA ARG A 458 6.00 -7.12 -32.90
C ARG A 458 6.95 -7.96 -33.72
N ASN A 459 7.17 -9.18 -33.26
CA ASN A 459 7.80 -10.24 -34.03
C ASN A 459 6.86 -10.71 -35.16
N ASP A 460 7.40 -11.46 -36.14
CA ASP A 460 6.65 -11.95 -37.31
C ASP A 460 5.48 -12.88 -36.91
N ASP A 461 5.58 -13.58 -35.78
CA ASP A 461 4.53 -14.44 -35.21
C ASP A 461 3.48 -13.68 -34.39
N GLY A 462 3.63 -12.36 -34.25
CA GLY A 462 2.73 -11.49 -33.49
C GLY A 462 3.05 -11.35 -32.00
N SER A 463 4.06 -12.04 -31.49
CA SER A 463 4.58 -11.87 -30.12
C SER A 463 5.30 -10.52 -29.96
N LEU A 464 5.60 -10.14 -28.71
CA LEU A 464 6.35 -8.92 -28.39
C LEU A 464 7.53 -9.26 -27.49
N ASP A 465 8.73 -8.83 -27.91
CA ASP A 465 9.93 -8.84 -27.09
C ASP A 465 10.23 -7.43 -26.59
N ILE A 466 10.36 -7.29 -25.26
CA ILE A 466 10.84 -6.09 -24.60
C ILE A 466 12.25 -6.38 -24.07
N TYR A 467 13.22 -5.62 -24.58
CA TYR A 467 14.62 -5.77 -24.20
C TYR A 467 14.97 -4.85 -23.04
N VAL A 468 15.65 -5.38 -22.03
CA VAL A 468 16.04 -4.61 -20.83
C VAL A 468 17.54 -4.76 -20.63
N SER A 469 18.27 -3.64 -20.63
CA SER A 469 19.73 -3.61 -20.47
C SER A 469 20.22 -2.22 -20.10
N HIS A 470 21.43 -2.12 -19.51
CA HIS A 470 22.10 -0.85 -19.30
C HIS A 470 22.61 -0.26 -20.61
N GLU A 471 23.30 -1.09 -21.41
CA GLU A 471 23.75 -0.70 -22.73
C GLU A 471 22.57 -0.59 -23.69
N ALA A 472 22.56 0.48 -24.50
CA ALA A 472 21.49 0.73 -25.46
C ALA A 472 21.33 -0.40 -26.47
N ASP A 473 20.13 -0.91 -26.66
CA ASP A 473 19.83 -1.86 -27.74
C ASP A 473 19.60 -1.09 -29.05
N THR A 474 20.61 -1.08 -29.89
CA THR A 474 20.58 -0.39 -31.19
C THR A 474 19.83 -1.17 -32.27
N GLU A 475 19.58 -2.46 -32.06
CA GLU A 475 18.84 -3.32 -33.00
C GLU A 475 17.33 -3.18 -32.77
N HIS A 476 16.91 -2.98 -31.50
CA HIS A 476 15.50 -2.91 -31.10
C HIS A 476 15.19 -1.64 -30.29
N PRO A 477 15.51 -0.42 -30.75
CA PRO A 477 15.42 0.80 -29.97
C PRO A 477 13.98 1.14 -29.49
N ASP A 478 12.97 0.74 -30.28
CA ASP A 478 11.56 0.97 -29.94
C ASP A 478 11.06 0.04 -28.82
N ASN A 479 11.68 -1.14 -28.69
CA ASN A 479 11.35 -2.18 -27.72
C ASN A 479 12.31 -2.21 -26.51
N TRP A 480 13.27 -1.29 -26.43
CA TRP A 480 14.28 -1.28 -25.37
C TRP A 480 13.86 -0.41 -24.19
N LEU A 481 14.02 -0.93 -22.98
CA LEU A 481 13.82 -0.27 -21.69
C LEU A 481 15.17 -0.13 -20.98
N PRO A 482 15.68 1.11 -20.76
CA PRO A 482 16.96 1.35 -20.09
C PRO A 482 16.97 0.86 -18.64
N ALA A 483 18.04 0.18 -18.23
CA ALA A 483 18.27 -0.28 -16.87
C ALA A 483 19.53 0.36 -16.25
N PRO A 484 19.61 0.53 -14.91
CA PRO A 484 20.88 0.87 -14.24
C PRO A 484 21.88 -0.27 -14.41
N ALA A 485 23.19 -0.01 -14.24
CA ALA A 485 24.22 -1.06 -14.23
C ALA A 485 24.17 -1.95 -12.98
N ASP A 486 23.33 -1.62 -12.02
CA ASP A 486 23.10 -2.32 -10.74
C ASP A 486 21.83 -3.15 -10.76
N ASP A 487 21.42 -3.66 -9.58
CA ASP A 487 20.19 -4.40 -9.42
C ASP A 487 18.96 -3.51 -9.69
N PHE A 488 17.97 -4.11 -10.31
CA PHE A 488 16.70 -3.45 -10.62
C PHE A 488 15.51 -4.42 -10.46
N HIS A 489 14.31 -3.89 -10.57
CA HIS A 489 13.11 -4.69 -10.64
C HIS A 489 12.11 -4.11 -11.63
N LEU A 490 11.20 -4.96 -12.09
CA LEU A 490 10.11 -4.60 -12.97
C LEU A 490 8.77 -4.66 -12.23
N ILE A 491 7.87 -3.73 -12.55
CA ILE A 491 6.46 -3.81 -12.17
C ILE A 491 5.64 -3.81 -13.45
N PHE A 492 4.87 -4.89 -13.66
CA PHE A 492 3.88 -4.96 -14.73
C PHE A 492 2.56 -4.43 -14.19
N ARG A 493 2.11 -3.28 -14.69
CA ARG A 493 0.84 -2.69 -14.31
C ARG A 493 -0.22 -3.03 -15.34
N ILE A 494 -1.35 -3.56 -14.92
CA ILE A 494 -2.50 -3.82 -15.81
C ILE A 494 -3.72 -3.19 -15.14
N TYR A 495 -4.28 -2.18 -15.79
CA TYR A 495 -5.45 -1.45 -15.34
C TYR A 495 -6.70 -1.95 -16.07
N ASN A 496 -7.81 -2.06 -15.34
CA ASN A 496 -9.05 -2.65 -15.81
C ASN A 496 -8.84 -4.06 -16.43
N PRO A 497 -8.14 -4.97 -15.70
CA PRO A 497 -7.78 -6.28 -16.23
C PRO A 497 -9.05 -7.13 -16.49
N VAL A 498 -8.97 -8.06 -17.45
CA VAL A 498 -9.96 -9.12 -17.56
C VAL A 498 -9.84 -10.10 -16.39
N ALA A 499 -10.91 -10.85 -16.08
CA ALA A 499 -10.99 -11.72 -14.90
C ALA A 499 -9.80 -12.69 -14.76
N ARG A 500 -9.34 -13.34 -15.86
CA ARG A 500 -8.21 -14.28 -15.82
C ARG A 500 -6.91 -13.64 -15.31
N ILE A 501 -6.72 -12.34 -15.58
CA ILE A 501 -5.56 -11.59 -15.10
C ILE A 501 -5.75 -11.17 -13.65
N ALA A 502 -6.94 -10.63 -13.31
CA ALA A 502 -7.28 -10.24 -11.94
C ALA A 502 -7.11 -11.39 -10.94
N HIS A 503 -7.47 -12.62 -11.32
CA HIS A 503 -7.37 -13.81 -10.47
C HIS A 503 -6.04 -14.58 -10.60
N ASN A 504 -5.02 -14.02 -11.26
CA ASN A 504 -3.71 -14.65 -11.47
C ASN A 504 -3.78 -15.99 -12.23
N GLU A 505 -4.72 -16.11 -13.17
CA GLU A 505 -4.90 -17.28 -14.06
C GLU A 505 -4.19 -17.06 -15.42
N TRP A 506 -3.69 -15.86 -15.68
CA TRP A 506 -2.89 -15.52 -16.84
C TRP A 506 -1.43 -15.90 -16.60
N THR A 507 -0.80 -16.58 -17.55
CA THR A 507 0.63 -16.88 -17.47
C THR A 507 1.42 -15.61 -17.71
N MET A 508 2.18 -15.14 -16.70
CA MET A 508 3.00 -13.95 -16.81
C MET A 508 4.15 -14.13 -17.80
N PRO A 509 4.51 -13.05 -18.52
CA PRO A 509 5.63 -13.06 -19.46
C PRO A 509 6.94 -13.54 -18.84
N ILE A 510 7.70 -14.34 -19.59
CA ILE A 510 8.98 -14.87 -19.15
C ILE A 510 10.07 -13.82 -19.30
N ILE A 511 10.90 -13.66 -18.27
CA ILE A 511 12.09 -12.80 -18.31
C ILE A 511 13.31 -13.70 -18.50
N THR A 512 13.87 -13.70 -19.69
CA THR A 512 15.02 -14.54 -20.03
C THR A 512 16.29 -13.68 -20.10
N ARG A 513 17.35 -14.13 -19.45
CA ARG A 513 18.68 -13.54 -19.59
C ARG A 513 19.30 -14.01 -20.91
N LEU A 514 19.92 -13.09 -21.68
CA LEU A 514 20.42 -13.31 -23.03
C LEU A 514 21.94 -13.58 -23.08
N ASP A 515 22.67 -13.35 -21.98
CA ASP A 515 24.15 -13.45 -21.88
C ASP A 515 24.62 -14.19 -20.62
#